data_354e87aa3db3224236ecc3ce8fb2bb18
#
_entry.id   354e87aa3db3224236ecc3ce8fb2bb18
#
_cell.length_a   1.000
_cell.length_b   1.000
_cell.length_c   1.000
_cell.angle_alpha   90.00
_cell.angle_beta   90.00
_cell.angle_gamma   90.00
#
_symmetry.space_group_name_H-M   'P 1'
#
loop_
_entity.id
_entity.type
_entity.pdbx_description
1 polymer ?
#
loop_
_entity_poly.entity_id
_entity_poly.type
_entity_poly.pdbx_seq_one_letter_code
_entity_poly.pdbx_strand_id
1 'polypeptide(L)'
;MQLEIDYKQTKHCVISLSGGMDSSTLLLRAIKEYDSVTALSFNYGQKHVVELERAQSLINYLNTKGYDVKYRQIKLDGLVDLLNSALVEGGDEVPEGHYEQDNMKATVVPNRNKIFSSITQAVALSVATETGEQTDIALGIHAGDHAIYPDCRQEWRDADDHAFRMGNWDVENVGYFTPYLDGDKFDILKDGEVLCKDLNIDFDDVYVRTNTSYKPIFDEDTFEWYSDYKSASSVERVEA
;
A
#
# COMPACT_ATOMS: atom_id res chain seq x y z
N MET A 1 28.84 -38.53 -7.06
CA MET A 1 28.03 -37.81 -6.04
C MET A 1 27.92 -36.39 -6.56
N GLN A 2 26.87 -36.12 -7.38
CA GLN A 2 26.54 -34.77 -7.81
C GLN A 2 25.97 -34.05 -6.59
N LEU A 3 26.62 -32.98 -6.15
CA LEU A 3 26.03 -32.02 -5.21
C LEU A 3 24.89 -31.34 -5.98
N GLU A 4 23.65 -31.69 -5.71
CA GLU A 4 22.52 -30.84 -6.02
C GLU A 4 22.72 -29.55 -5.21
N ILE A 5 23.19 -28.51 -5.87
CA ILE A 5 23.16 -27.17 -5.33
C ILE A 5 21.68 -26.76 -5.43
N ASP A 6 20.99 -26.82 -4.31
CA ASP A 6 19.64 -26.28 -4.16
C ASP A 6 19.77 -24.74 -4.29
N TYR A 7 19.61 -24.25 -5.51
CA TYR A 7 19.53 -22.81 -5.76
C TYR A 7 18.20 -22.35 -5.13
N LYS A 8 18.24 -21.82 -3.90
CA LYS A 8 17.11 -21.12 -3.32
C LYS A 8 16.66 -20.06 -4.35
N GLN A 9 15.49 -20.27 -4.93
CA GLN A 9 14.93 -19.34 -5.88
C GLN A 9 14.65 -18.02 -5.17
N THR A 10 15.27 -16.92 -5.64
CA THR A 10 15.04 -15.59 -5.09
C THR A 10 13.59 -15.19 -5.34
N LYS A 11 12.96 -14.60 -4.33
CA LYS A 11 11.59 -14.09 -4.44
C LYS A 11 11.59 -12.58 -4.39
N HIS A 12 10.94 -11.96 -5.36
CA HIS A 12 10.77 -10.52 -5.46
C HIS A 12 9.34 -10.12 -5.06
N CYS A 13 9.21 -8.95 -4.45
CA CYS A 13 7.92 -8.34 -4.17
C CYS A 13 7.87 -6.91 -4.70
N VAL A 14 6.80 -6.57 -5.41
CA VAL A 14 6.48 -5.18 -5.78
C VAL A 14 5.24 -4.76 -5.02
N ILE A 15 5.38 -3.76 -4.15
CA ILE A 15 4.31 -3.31 -3.27
C ILE A 15 3.83 -1.90 -3.62
N SER A 16 2.51 -1.68 -3.60
CA SER A 16 1.91 -0.35 -3.58
C SER A 16 1.94 0.19 -2.15
N LEU A 17 2.79 1.18 -1.89
CA LEU A 17 3.01 1.80 -0.57
C LEU A 17 2.38 3.18 -0.54
N SER A 18 1.25 3.33 0.15
CA SER A 18 0.60 4.64 0.31
C SER A 18 1.27 5.52 1.38
N GLY A 19 1.88 4.92 2.39
CA GLY A 19 2.35 5.60 3.61
C GLY A 19 1.32 5.56 4.74
N GLY A 20 0.18 4.89 4.52
CA GLY A 20 -0.80 4.55 5.54
C GLY A 20 -0.37 3.34 6.38
N MET A 21 -1.05 3.10 7.49
CA MET A 21 -0.78 2.00 8.42
C MET A 21 -0.78 0.63 7.72
N ASP A 22 -1.81 0.34 6.92
CA ASP A 22 -2.04 -0.97 6.32
C ASP A 22 -0.92 -1.33 5.32
N SER A 23 -0.62 -0.43 4.39
CA SER A 23 0.45 -0.63 3.40
C SER A 23 1.85 -0.64 4.03
N SER A 24 2.04 0.06 5.14
CA SER A 24 3.30 0.05 5.88
C SER A 24 3.51 -1.27 6.62
N THR A 25 2.46 -1.82 7.23
CA THR A 25 2.51 -3.16 7.83
C THR A 25 2.74 -4.24 6.76
N LEU A 26 2.07 -4.14 5.61
CA LEU A 26 2.31 -5.02 4.47
C LEU A 26 3.76 -4.94 3.98
N LEU A 27 4.39 -3.75 4.00
CA LEU A 27 5.80 -3.60 3.67
C LEU A 27 6.70 -4.40 4.63
N LEU A 28 6.43 -4.35 5.94
CA LEU A 28 7.18 -5.15 6.92
C LEU A 28 7.00 -6.65 6.66
N ARG A 29 5.78 -7.08 6.33
CA ARG A 29 5.49 -8.45 5.95
C ARG A 29 6.25 -8.86 4.69
N ALA A 30 6.29 -8.00 3.67
CA ALA A 30 7.04 -8.25 2.44
C ALA A 30 8.56 -8.36 2.71
N ILE A 31 9.12 -7.51 3.56
CA ILE A 31 10.55 -7.58 3.96
C ILE A 31 10.88 -8.92 4.63
N LYS A 32 9.93 -9.49 5.40
CA LYS A 32 10.13 -10.78 6.07
C LYS A 32 10.04 -11.97 5.10
N GLU A 33 9.14 -11.92 4.12
CA GLU A 33 8.79 -13.06 3.27
C GLU A 33 9.59 -13.13 1.96
N TYR A 34 10.19 -12.00 1.51
CA TYR A 34 10.84 -11.86 0.22
C TYR A 34 12.31 -11.46 0.35
N ASP A 35 13.11 -11.88 -0.63
CA ASP A 35 14.53 -11.56 -0.66
C ASP A 35 14.81 -10.15 -1.25
N SER A 36 13.87 -9.60 -2.03
CA SER A 36 13.96 -8.25 -2.62
C SER A 36 12.60 -7.58 -2.67
N VAL A 37 12.51 -6.34 -2.19
CA VAL A 37 11.27 -5.57 -2.15
C VAL A 37 11.44 -4.26 -2.91
N THR A 38 10.50 -3.98 -3.82
CA THR A 38 10.37 -2.69 -4.53
C THR A 38 9.07 -2.04 -4.13
N ALA A 39 9.14 -0.88 -3.48
CA ALA A 39 7.98 -0.11 -3.04
C ALA A 39 7.68 1.04 -4.00
N LEU A 40 6.42 1.14 -4.43
CA LEU A 40 5.90 2.17 -5.31
C LEU A 40 4.90 3.03 -4.56
N SER A 41 5.11 4.34 -4.52
CA SER A 41 4.12 5.31 -4.05
C SER A 41 3.63 6.16 -5.21
N PHE A 42 2.34 6.55 -5.18
CA PHE A 42 1.70 7.26 -6.27
C PHE A 42 1.32 8.67 -5.84
N ASN A 43 1.85 9.67 -6.54
CA ASN A 43 1.40 11.05 -6.45
C ASN A 43 0.47 11.35 -7.63
N TYR A 44 -0.83 11.46 -7.34
CA TYR A 44 -1.88 11.73 -8.33
C TYR A 44 -2.64 13.04 -8.01
N GLY A 45 -2.10 13.90 -7.11
CA GLY A 45 -2.73 15.14 -6.66
C GLY A 45 -3.74 14.91 -5.52
N GLN A 46 -3.47 13.96 -4.63
CA GLN A 46 -4.28 13.73 -3.43
C GLN A 46 -4.07 14.83 -2.39
N LYS A 47 -5.15 15.19 -1.65
CA LYS A 47 -5.11 16.18 -0.56
C LYS A 47 -4.16 15.79 0.59
N HIS A 48 -4.11 14.49 0.89
CA HIS A 48 -3.29 13.93 1.96
C HIS A 48 -1.87 13.57 1.49
N VAL A 49 -1.23 14.48 0.76
CA VAL A 49 0.12 14.28 0.19
C VAL A 49 1.20 13.95 1.23
N VAL A 50 0.98 14.27 2.50
CA VAL A 50 1.85 13.90 3.64
C VAL A 50 2.12 12.39 3.71
N GLU A 51 1.24 11.54 3.18
CA GLU A 51 1.45 10.09 3.08
C GLU A 51 2.73 9.75 2.30
N LEU A 52 3.03 10.51 1.25
CA LEU A 52 4.25 10.30 0.45
C LEU A 52 5.52 10.61 1.25
N GLU A 53 5.48 11.64 2.09
CA GLU A 53 6.58 11.99 3.00
C GLU A 53 6.75 10.91 4.07
N ARG A 54 5.64 10.39 4.60
CA ARG A 54 5.62 9.29 5.57
C ARG A 54 6.18 8.00 4.96
N ALA A 55 5.75 7.64 3.75
CA ALA A 55 6.30 6.49 3.02
C ALA A 55 7.83 6.61 2.84
N GLN A 56 8.32 7.77 2.38
CA GLN A 56 9.75 7.99 2.22
C GLN A 56 10.50 7.93 3.57
N SER A 57 9.92 8.49 4.63
CA SER A 57 10.51 8.46 5.98
C SER A 57 10.62 7.04 6.51
N LEU A 58 9.59 6.21 6.31
CA LEU A 58 9.60 4.80 6.69
C LEU A 58 10.67 4.02 5.91
N ILE A 59 10.74 4.20 4.60
CA ILE A 59 11.77 3.56 3.76
C ILE A 59 13.18 3.94 4.24
N ASN A 60 13.43 5.22 4.50
CA ASN A 60 14.71 5.68 4.99
C ASN A 60 15.05 5.02 6.34
N TYR A 61 14.08 4.95 7.27
CA TYR A 61 14.26 4.28 8.55
C TYR A 61 14.62 2.81 8.37
N LEU A 62 13.86 2.05 7.57
CA LEU A 62 14.11 0.63 7.30
C LEU A 62 15.49 0.40 6.67
N ASN A 63 15.89 1.23 5.72
CA ASN A 63 17.21 1.14 5.09
C ASN A 63 18.34 1.42 6.10
N THR A 64 18.15 2.32 7.10
CA THR A 64 19.14 2.50 8.19
C THR A 64 19.25 1.28 9.12
N LYS A 65 18.19 0.46 9.17
CA LYS A 65 18.17 -0.82 9.92
C LYS A 65 18.75 -2.00 9.12
N GLY A 66 19.17 -1.76 7.88
CA GLY A 66 19.80 -2.75 7.02
C GLY A 66 18.86 -3.48 6.07
N TYR A 67 17.60 -3.05 5.96
CA TYR A 67 16.64 -3.58 4.99
C TYR A 67 16.73 -2.80 3.68
N ASP A 68 17.24 -3.45 2.63
CA ASP A 68 17.43 -2.81 1.29
C ASP A 68 16.12 -2.78 0.51
N VAL A 69 15.27 -1.80 0.83
CA VAL A 69 14.01 -1.57 0.11
C VAL A 69 14.23 -0.56 -1.02
N LYS A 70 14.01 -0.99 -2.26
CA LYS A 70 14.01 -0.10 -3.42
C LYS A 70 12.74 0.74 -3.42
N TYR A 71 12.85 2.06 -3.49
CA TYR A 71 11.68 2.95 -3.47
C TYR A 71 11.58 3.82 -4.72
N ARG A 72 10.38 3.95 -5.24
CA ARG A 72 10.06 4.86 -6.35
C ARG A 72 8.73 5.56 -6.11
N GLN A 73 8.76 6.88 -6.23
CA GLN A 73 7.54 7.70 -6.29
C GLN A 73 7.15 7.91 -7.76
N ILE A 74 5.95 7.49 -8.11
CA ILE A 74 5.37 7.63 -9.45
C ILE A 74 4.49 8.87 -9.46
N LYS A 75 4.76 9.81 -10.37
CA LYS A 75 3.94 11.00 -10.56
C LYS A 75 2.95 10.77 -11.69
N LEU A 76 1.68 11.00 -11.41
CA LEU A 76 0.57 10.90 -12.36
C LEU A 76 0.04 12.31 -12.65
N ASP A 77 0.91 13.17 -13.17
CA ASP A 77 0.61 14.57 -13.41
C ASP A 77 -0.56 14.73 -14.39
N GLY A 78 -1.45 15.67 -14.09
CA GLY A 78 -2.64 15.95 -14.90
C GLY A 78 -3.80 14.98 -14.71
N LEU A 79 -3.63 13.88 -13.99
CA LEU A 79 -4.73 12.95 -13.74
C LEU A 79 -5.77 13.57 -12.81
N VAL A 80 -5.34 14.30 -11.79
CA VAL A 80 -6.20 14.93 -10.78
C VAL A 80 -7.24 15.87 -11.38
N ASP A 81 -6.88 16.62 -12.42
CA ASP A 81 -7.77 17.59 -13.10
C ASP A 81 -8.96 16.91 -13.80
N LEU A 82 -8.88 15.61 -14.01
CA LEU A 82 -9.89 14.78 -14.68
C LEU A 82 -10.72 13.92 -13.71
N LEU A 83 -10.34 13.90 -12.44
CA LEU A 83 -10.99 13.04 -11.44
C LEU A 83 -11.91 13.86 -10.53
N ASN A 84 -13.08 13.29 -10.22
CA ASN A 84 -14.04 13.84 -9.27
C ASN A 84 -14.07 13.01 -8.01
N SER A 85 -13.47 13.52 -6.92
CA SER A 85 -13.48 12.90 -5.60
C SER A 85 -13.17 13.93 -4.52
N ALA A 86 -13.71 13.71 -3.32
CA ALA A 86 -13.36 14.51 -2.14
C ALA A 86 -11.89 14.38 -1.72
N LEU A 87 -11.19 13.32 -2.13
CA LEU A 87 -9.79 13.06 -1.78
C LEU A 87 -8.76 13.71 -2.71
N VAL A 88 -9.17 14.35 -3.81
CA VAL A 88 -8.26 15.01 -4.74
C VAL A 88 -8.25 16.54 -4.54
N GLU A 89 -7.16 17.20 -4.94
CA GLU A 89 -7.06 18.65 -4.93
C GLU A 89 -8.20 19.27 -5.76
N GLY A 90 -8.83 20.33 -5.23
CA GLY A 90 -9.99 20.97 -5.86
C GLY A 90 -11.32 20.23 -5.66
N GLY A 91 -11.35 19.05 -5.09
CA GLY A 91 -12.57 18.30 -4.78
C GLY A 91 -13.31 18.83 -3.55
N ASP A 92 -14.54 18.34 -3.32
CA ASP A 92 -15.41 18.68 -2.18
C ASP A 92 -14.74 18.37 -0.83
N GLU A 93 -15.37 18.82 0.28
CA GLU A 93 -14.92 18.47 1.62
C GLU A 93 -14.93 16.96 1.85
N VAL A 94 -13.88 16.46 2.51
CA VAL A 94 -13.80 15.05 2.91
C VAL A 94 -14.84 14.80 4.00
N PRO A 95 -15.76 13.83 3.83
CA PRO A 95 -16.77 13.52 4.83
C PRO A 95 -16.15 12.97 6.13
N GLU A 96 -16.85 13.20 7.25
CA GLU A 96 -16.50 12.67 8.57
C GLU A 96 -17.40 11.47 8.92
N GLY A 97 -16.91 10.56 9.78
CA GLY A 97 -17.66 9.40 10.29
C GLY A 97 -17.14 8.06 9.79
N HIS A 98 -17.95 7.00 9.92
CA HIS A 98 -17.56 5.63 9.56
C HIS A 98 -17.80 5.32 8.09
N TYR A 99 -17.04 4.38 7.53
CA TYR A 99 -17.13 3.96 6.12
C TYR A 99 -18.51 3.41 5.70
N GLU A 100 -19.29 2.90 6.62
CA GLU A 100 -20.64 2.38 6.33
C GLU A 100 -21.67 3.45 5.93
N GLN A 101 -21.33 4.73 6.07
CA GLN A 101 -22.25 5.84 5.76
C GLN A 101 -22.24 6.15 4.27
N ASP A 102 -23.44 6.46 3.71
CA ASP A 102 -23.62 6.72 2.28
C ASP A 102 -22.80 7.90 1.73
N ASN A 103 -22.46 8.89 2.57
CA ASN A 103 -21.65 10.03 2.21
C ASN A 103 -20.18 9.66 1.91
N MET A 104 -19.71 8.49 2.37
CA MET A 104 -18.34 8.02 2.14
C MET A 104 -18.04 7.69 0.67
N LYS A 105 -19.07 7.51 -0.17
CA LYS A 105 -18.88 7.35 -1.62
C LYS A 105 -18.18 8.54 -2.27
N ALA A 106 -18.25 9.73 -1.66
CA ALA A 106 -17.52 10.91 -2.13
C ALA A 106 -15.99 10.76 -2.03
N THR A 107 -15.49 9.86 -1.19
CA THR A 107 -14.06 9.56 -1.05
C THR A 107 -13.53 8.62 -2.11
N VAL A 108 -14.39 7.99 -2.91
CA VAL A 108 -13.96 7.10 -3.99
C VAL A 108 -13.30 7.91 -5.09
N VAL A 109 -12.03 7.67 -5.36
CA VAL A 109 -11.33 8.20 -6.53
C VAL A 109 -11.55 7.22 -7.68
N PRO A 110 -12.22 7.65 -8.76
CA PRO A 110 -12.61 6.73 -9.84
C PRO A 110 -11.43 5.91 -10.37
N ASN A 111 -11.57 4.58 -10.34
CA ASN A 111 -10.62 3.61 -10.88
C ASN A 111 -9.17 3.70 -10.36
N ARG A 112 -8.94 4.37 -9.22
CA ARG A 112 -7.61 4.62 -8.66
C ARG A 112 -6.83 3.32 -8.42
N ASN A 113 -7.45 2.34 -7.74
CA ASN A 113 -6.78 1.09 -7.42
C ASN A 113 -6.43 0.28 -8.68
N LYS A 114 -7.25 0.35 -9.75
CA LYS A 114 -6.93 -0.26 -11.05
C LYS A 114 -5.74 0.40 -11.72
N ILE A 115 -5.63 1.74 -11.67
CA ILE A 115 -4.49 2.48 -12.23
C ILE A 115 -3.21 2.05 -11.49
N PHE A 116 -3.22 2.03 -10.17
CA PHE A 116 -2.07 1.62 -9.37
C PHE A 116 -1.71 0.16 -9.58
N SER A 117 -2.72 -0.73 -9.62
CA SER A 117 -2.53 -2.15 -9.92
C SER A 117 -1.87 -2.34 -11.29
N SER A 118 -2.35 -1.65 -12.32
CA SER A 118 -1.78 -1.76 -13.68
C SER A 118 -0.30 -1.36 -13.74
N ILE A 119 0.09 -0.29 -13.05
CA ILE A 119 1.51 0.12 -12.97
C ILE A 119 2.32 -0.89 -12.17
N THR A 120 1.80 -1.36 -11.04
CA THR A 120 2.46 -2.36 -10.20
C THR A 120 2.63 -3.69 -10.95
N GLN A 121 1.62 -4.13 -11.71
CA GLN A 121 1.67 -5.29 -12.61
C GLN A 121 2.77 -5.14 -13.66
N ALA A 122 2.87 -3.97 -14.30
CA ALA A 122 3.91 -3.72 -15.32
C ALA A 122 5.32 -3.78 -14.72
N VAL A 123 5.52 -3.25 -13.51
CA VAL A 123 6.81 -3.30 -12.81
C VAL A 123 7.12 -4.74 -12.38
N ALA A 124 6.16 -5.47 -11.83
CA ALA A 124 6.33 -6.86 -11.42
C ALA A 124 6.69 -7.77 -12.60
N LEU A 125 5.97 -7.62 -13.73
CA LEU A 125 6.27 -8.36 -14.94
C LEU A 125 7.67 -8.05 -15.48
N SER A 126 8.07 -6.78 -15.44
CA SER A 126 9.42 -6.38 -15.86
C SER A 126 10.50 -7.03 -15.00
N VAL A 127 10.31 -7.06 -13.68
CA VAL A 127 11.24 -7.74 -12.75
C VAL A 127 11.27 -9.24 -13.02
N ALA A 128 10.09 -9.88 -13.14
CA ALA A 128 9.98 -11.32 -13.39
C ALA A 128 10.66 -11.72 -14.74
N THR A 129 10.46 -10.92 -15.77
CA THR A 129 11.07 -11.17 -17.10
C THR A 129 12.58 -10.95 -17.08
N GLU A 130 13.05 -9.91 -16.38
CA GLU A 130 14.48 -9.58 -16.28
C GLU A 130 15.26 -10.63 -15.47
N THR A 131 14.67 -11.11 -14.37
CA THR A 131 15.32 -12.03 -13.44
C THR A 131 15.06 -13.50 -13.76
N GLY A 132 13.94 -13.82 -14.38
CA GLY A 132 13.44 -15.18 -14.53
C GLY A 132 12.89 -15.78 -13.22
N GLU A 133 12.69 -14.95 -12.18
CA GLU A 133 12.32 -15.38 -10.82
C GLU A 133 10.90 -14.96 -10.45
N GLN A 134 10.33 -15.63 -9.42
CA GLN A 134 9.01 -15.31 -8.91
C GLN A 134 8.97 -13.86 -8.38
N THR A 135 7.98 -13.12 -8.86
CA THR A 135 7.72 -11.73 -8.43
C THR A 135 6.25 -11.57 -8.06
N ASP A 136 5.98 -11.27 -6.80
CA ASP A 136 4.62 -11.09 -6.31
C ASP A 136 4.26 -9.61 -6.17
N ILE A 137 3.00 -9.30 -6.47
CA ILE A 137 2.39 -7.99 -6.29
C ILE A 137 1.72 -7.96 -4.93
N ALA A 138 2.20 -7.11 -4.03
CA ALA A 138 1.61 -6.94 -2.70
C ALA A 138 0.61 -5.78 -2.68
N LEU A 139 -0.62 -6.08 -2.25
CA LEU A 139 -1.70 -5.11 -2.12
C LEU A 139 -2.22 -5.10 -0.68
N GLY A 140 -2.28 -3.92 -0.07
CA GLY A 140 -2.78 -3.71 1.30
C GLY A 140 -4.30 -3.56 1.34
N ILE A 141 -5.03 -4.48 0.70
CA ILE A 141 -6.49 -4.54 0.71
C ILE A 141 -6.96 -5.44 1.85
N HIS A 142 -8.06 -5.08 2.51
CA HIS A 142 -8.61 -5.81 3.65
C HIS A 142 -10.15 -5.75 3.71
N ALA A 143 -10.77 -6.62 4.52
CA ALA A 143 -12.22 -6.77 4.59
C ALA A 143 -12.95 -5.51 5.09
N GLY A 144 -12.33 -4.70 5.94
CA GLY A 144 -12.92 -3.46 6.44
C GLY A 144 -13.29 -2.46 5.34
N ASP A 145 -12.56 -2.45 4.24
CA ASP A 145 -12.80 -1.56 3.10
C ASP A 145 -13.88 -2.07 2.13
N HIS A 146 -14.30 -3.35 2.21
CA HIS A 146 -15.16 -4.01 1.22
C HIS A 146 -16.54 -3.37 1.05
N ALA A 147 -17.04 -2.67 2.07
CA ALA A 147 -18.36 -2.04 2.03
C ALA A 147 -18.41 -0.86 1.04
N ILE A 148 -17.35 -0.05 1.00
CA ILE A 148 -17.26 1.19 0.20
C ILE A 148 -16.43 1.02 -1.05
N TYR A 149 -15.36 0.22 -0.99
CA TYR A 149 -14.42 0.05 -2.09
C TYR A 149 -14.57 -1.34 -2.74
N PRO A 150 -15.42 -1.47 -3.80
CA PRO A 150 -15.59 -2.75 -4.50
C PRO A 150 -14.27 -3.33 -5.04
N ASP A 151 -13.30 -2.47 -5.34
CA ASP A 151 -11.96 -2.81 -5.82
C ASP A 151 -10.99 -3.26 -4.71
N CYS A 152 -11.48 -3.45 -3.47
CA CYS A 152 -10.77 -4.13 -2.39
C CYS A 152 -11.22 -5.60 -2.20
N ARG A 153 -12.18 -6.09 -3.00
CA ARG A 153 -12.76 -7.44 -2.86
C ARG A 153 -11.97 -8.48 -3.66
N GLN A 154 -12.09 -9.75 -3.22
CA GLN A 154 -11.45 -10.89 -3.90
C GLN A 154 -11.87 -11.02 -5.36
N GLU A 155 -13.17 -10.84 -5.65
CA GLU A 155 -13.69 -10.98 -7.01
C GLU A 155 -13.10 -9.96 -7.98
N TRP A 156 -12.89 -8.72 -7.48
CA TRP A 156 -12.23 -7.69 -8.27
C TRP A 156 -10.77 -8.05 -8.54
N ARG A 157 -10.04 -8.49 -7.51
CA ARG A 157 -8.65 -8.91 -7.65
C ARG A 157 -8.48 -10.05 -8.66
N ASP A 158 -9.38 -11.05 -8.60
CA ASP A 158 -9.35 -12.19 -9.53
C ASP A 158 -9.64 -11.75 -10.97
N ALA A 159 -10.57 -10.83 -11.16
CA ALA A 159 -10.87 -10.27 -12.48
C ALA A 159 -9.71 -9.42 -13.02
N ASP A 160 -9.03 -8.66 -12.13
CA ASP A 160 -7.87 -7.85 -12.48
C ASP A 160 -6.66 -8.71 -12.88
N ASP A 161 -6.37 -9.77 -12.12
CA ASP A 161 -5.34 -10.76 -12.45
C ASP A 161 -5.66 -11.47 -13.77
N HIS A 162 -6.91 -11.88 -13.98
CA HIS A 162 -7.32 -12.52 -15.21
C HIS A 162 -7.09 -11.61 -16.44
N ALA A 163 -7.49 -10.34 -16.35
CA ALA A 163 -7.27 -9.36 -17.41
C ALA A 163 -5.78 -9.13 -17.67
N PHE A 164 -4.97 -9.05 -16.63
CA PHE A 164 -3.51 -8.92 -16.73
C PHE A 164 -2.90 -10.11 -17.47
N ARG A 165 -3.26 -11.34 -17.09
CA ARG A 165 -2.75 -12.57 -17.73
C ARG A 165 -3.18 -12.72 -19.18
N MET A 166 -4.39 -12.31 -19.53
CA MET A 166 -4.88 -12.32 -20.90
C MET A 166 -4.21 -11.28 -21.81
N GLY A 167 -3.75 -10.18 -21.22
CA GLY A 167 -3.21 -9.04 -21.93
C GLY A 167 -1.68 -9.03 -22.10
N ASN A 168 -0.97 -9.99 -21.48
CA ASN A 168 0.49 -9.99 -21.44
C ASN A 168 1.09 -11.38 -21.71
N TRP A 169 2.33 -11.39 -22.18
CA TRP A 169 3.17 -12.59 -22.31
C TRP A 169 4.02 -12.78 -21.04
N ASP A 170 4.51 -14.01 -20.83
CA ASP A 170 5.51 -14.36 -19.80
C ASP A 170 5.07 -14.02 -18.36
N VAL A 171 3.79 -14.21 -18.06
CA VAL A 171 3.16 -13.85 -16.76
C VAL A 171 3.25 -14.97 -15.71
N GLU A 172 3.84 -16.12 -16.03
CA GLU A 172 3.84 -17.32 -15.19
C GLU A 172 4.52 -17.09 -13.85
N ASN A 173 5.54 -16.24 -13.83
CA ASN A 173 6.32 -15.90 -12.63
C ASN A 173 5.76 -14.66 -11.89
N VAL A 174 4.55 -14.19 -12.22
CA VAL A 174 3.91 -13.08 -11.50
C VAL A 174 2.73 -13.61 -10.70
N GLY A 175 2.74 -13.32 -9.40
CA GLY A 175 1.68 -13.69 -8.46
C GLY A 175 1.14 -12.50 -7.66
N TYR A 176 0.24 -12.79 -6.71
CA TYR A 176 -0.29 -11.80 -5.78
C TYR A 176 -0.05 -12.22 -4.34
N PHE A 177 0.21 -11.23 -3.50
CA PHE A 177 0.37 -11.37 -2.06
C PHE A 177 -0.56 -10.40 -1.34
N THR A 178 -1.67 -10.93 -0.83
CA THR A 178 -2.73 -10.17 -0.16
C THR A 178 -3.06 -10.77 1.20
N PRO A 179 -2.11 -10.74 2.16
CA PRO A 179 -2.23 -11.49 3.41
C PRO A 179 -3.35 -11.00 4.34
N TYR A 180 -3.87 -9.80 4.11
CA TYR A 180 -4.89 -9.17 4.96
C TYR A 180 -6.29 -9.16 4.35
N LEU A 181 -6.50 -9.82 3.21
CA LEU A 181 -7.74 -9.74 2.44
C LEU A 181 -9.00 -10.04 3.26
N ASP A 182 -8.93 -11.01 4.17
CA ASP A 182 -10.04 -11.45 5.04
C ASP A 182 -9.96 -10.84 6.46
N GLY A 183 -8.94 -10.02 6.73
CA GLY A 183 -8.71 -9.38 8.03
C GLY A 183 -9.27 -7.98 8.13
N ASP A 184 -9.07 -7.36 9.28
CA ASP A 184 -9.41 -5.96 9.55
C ASP A 184 -8.17 -5.16 10.00
N LYS A 185 -8.36 -3.88 10.34
CA LYS A 185 -7.25 -3.02 10.80
C LYS A 185 -6.63 -3.48 12.12
N PHE A 186 -7.40 -4.11 12.99
CA PHE A 186 -6.88 -4.69 14.23
C PHE A 186 -5.94 -5.86 13.93
N ASP A 187 -6.32 -6.76 13.02
CA ASP A 187 -5.46 -7.87 12.59
C ASP A 187 -4.16 -7.37 11.97
N ILE A 188 -4.24 -6.34 11.13
CA ILE A 188 -3.07 -5.71 10.50
C ILE A 188 -2.14 -5.11 11.55
N LEU A 189 -2.67 -4.35 12.51
CA LEU A 189 -1.87 -3.70 13.54
C LEU A 189 -1.21 -4.72 14.49
N LYS A 190 -1.95 -5.76 14.86
CA LYS A 190 -1.44 -6.87 15.67
C LYS A 190 -0.32 -7.64 14.96
N ASP A 191 -0.46 -7.87 13.66
CA ASP A 191 0.61 -8.45 12.85
C ASP A 191 1.83 -7.52 12.81
N GLY A 192 1.61 -6.21 12.70
CA GLY A 192 2.65 -5.19 12.75
C GLY A 192 3.48 -5.25 14.04
N GLU A 193 2.85 -5.48 15.18
CA GLU A 193 3.56 -5.68 16.46
C GLU A 193 4.48 -6.92 16.42
N VAL A 194 4.00 -8.03 15.86
CA VAL A 194 4.79 -9.25 15.70
C VAL A 194 5.94 -9.02 14.72
N LEU A 195 5.67 -8.41 13.58
CA LEU A 195 6.67 -8.12 12.54
C LEU A 195 7.78 -7.19 13.05
N CYS A 196 7.45 -6.16 13.82
CA CYS A 196 8.45 -5.28 14.42
C CYS A 196 9.39 -6.04 15.34
N LYS A 197 8.87 -6.97 16.15
CA LYS A 197 9.69 -7.86 17.00
C LYS A 197 10.60 -8.77 16.18
N ASP A 198 10.04 -9.41 15.15
CA ASP A 198 10.78 -10.35 14.29
C ASP A 198 11.89 -9.66 13.49
N LEU A 199 11.62 -8.44 13.03
CA LEU A 199 12.58 -7.60 12.30
C LEU A 199 13.51 -6.78 13.22
N ASN A 200 13.38 -6.93 14.54
CA ASN A 200 14.17 -6.17 15.53
C ASN A 200 14.17 -4.64 15.28
N ILE A 201 12.97 -4.11 15.03
CA ILE A 201 12.71 -2.67 14.89
C ILE A 201 11.67 -2.22 15.91
N ASP A 202 11.68 -0.94 16.24
CA ASP A 202 10.76 -0.38 17.21
C ASP A 202 9.38 -0.11 16.58
N PHE A 203 8.31 -0.50 17.29
CA PHE A 203 6.93 -0.35 16.82
C PHE A 203 6.54 1.12 16.69
N ASP A 204 6.83 1.93 17.70
CA ASP A 204 6.48 3.35 17.70
C ASP A 204 7.25 4.10 16.61
N ASP A 205 8.53 3.75 16.41
CA ASP A 205 9.34 4.28 15.33
C ASP A 205 8.78 4.01 13.93
N VAL A 206 8.14 2.86 13.72
CA VAL A 206 7.47 2.53 12.46
C VAL A 206 6.18 3.33 12.32
N TYR A 207 5.29 3.25 13.31
CA TYR A 207 3.91 3.74 13.15
C TYR A 207 3.78 5.26 13.30
N VAL A 208 4.73 5.95 13.93
CA VAL A 208 4.83 7.42 13.86
C VAL A 208 5.14 7.92 12.43
N ARG A 209 5.74 7.05 11.60
CA ARG A 209 6.04 7.32 10.18
C ARG A 209 4.91 6.88 9.24
N THR A 210 3.69 6.77 9.74
CA THR A 210 2.52 6.45 8.92
C THR A 210 1.46 7.54 9.06
N ASN A 211 0.65 7.77 8.03
CA ASN A 211 -0.51 8.63 8.09
C ASN A 211 -1.73 7.87 7.56
N THR A 212 -2.80 7.83 8.34
CA THR A 212 -4.07 7.20 7.92
C THR A 212 -5.17 8.25 7.76
N SER A 213 -4.94 9.50 8.18
CA SER A 213 -5.93 10.57 8.09
C SER A 213 -6.09 11.08 6.66
N TYR A 214 -7.34 11.20 6.19
CA TYR A 214 -7.66 11.87 4.93
C TYR A 214 -7.65 13.40 5.03
N LYS A 215 -7.68 13.94 6.27
CA LYS A 215 -7.61 15.37 6.60
C LYS A 215 -6.52 15.62 7.63
N PRO A 216 -5.24 15.32 7.32
CA PRO A 216 -4.17 15.55 8.28
C PRO A 216 -4.07 17.04 8.61
N ILE A 217 -3.82 17.35 9.88
CA ILE A 217 -3.71 18.71 10.42
C ILE A 217 -2.24 19.02 10.61
N PHE A 218 -1.76 20.08 9.96
CA PHE A 218 -0.41 20.57 10.19
C PHE A 218 -0.41 21.56 11.37
N ASP A 219 0.45 21.32 12.35
CA ASP A 219 0.67 22.18 13.49
C ASP A 219 1.89 23.07 13.23
N GLU A 220 1.67 24.38 13.13
CA GLU A 220 2.71 25.36 12.85
C GLU A 220 3.68 25.55 14.04
N ASP A 221 3.26 25.23 15.26
CA ASP A 221 4.08 25.39 16.47
C ASP A 221 5.08 24.23 16.62
N THR A 222 4.66 23.00 16.30
CA THR A 222 5.51 21.79 16.38
C THR A 222 6.14 21.41 15.05
N PHE A 223 5.67 21.98 13.94
CA PHE A 223 6.02 21.58 12.57
C PHE A 223 5.75 20.10 12.27
N GLU A 224 4.68 19.55 12.86
CA GLU A 224 4.30 18.17 12.69
C GLU A 224 2.88 18.01 12.13
N TRP A 225 2.63 16.85 11.52
CA TRP A 225 1.32 16.47 11.03
C TRP A 225 0.62 15.55 12.03
N TYR A 226 -0.64 15.86 12.33
CA TYR A 226 -1.51 15.08 13.22
C TYR A 226 -2.72 14.53 12.48
N SER A 227 -3.31 13.45 13.01
CA SER A 227 -4.59 12.92 12.54
C SER A 227 -5.73 13.87 12.91
N ASP A 228 -6.74 13.96 12.04
CA ASP A 228 -7.99 14.68 12.33
C ASP A 228 -8.90 13.91 13.31
N TYR A 229 -8.68 12.61 13.52
CA TYR A 229 -9.48 11.70 14.34
C TYR A 229 -10.98 11.65 13.99
N LYS A 230 -11.38 12.08 12.79
CA LYS A 230 -12.77 12.22 12.36
C LYS A 230 -13.05 11.60 10.99
N SER A 231 -12.10 11.63 10.06
CA SER A 231 -12.23 10.92 8.80
C SER A 231 -12.29 9.42 9.03
N ALA A 232 -13.01 8.68 8.19
CA ALA A 232 -13.29 7.27 8.40
C ALA A 232 -12.04 6.43 8.66
N SER A 233 -11.01 6.61 7.87
CA SER A 233 -9.72 5.93 8.03
C SER A 233 -9.02 6.24 9.36
N SER A 234 -9.17 7.47 9.89
CA SER A 234 -8.64 7.87 11.20
C SER A 234 -9.41 7.21 12.33
N VAL A 235 -10.74 7.14 12.23
CA VAL A 235 -11.60 6.51 13.23
C VAL A 235 -11.25 5.03 13.36
N GLU A 236 -11.22 4.30 12.26
CA GLU A 236 -10.86 2.88 12.27
C GLU A 236 -9.46 2.59 12.82
N ARG A 237 -8.48 3.49 12.58
CA ARG A 237 -7.15 3.33 13.17
C ARG A 237 -7.15 3.49 14.69
N VAL A 238 -8.01 4.36 15.24
CA VAL A 238 -8.12 4.56 16.70
C VAL A 238 -8.86 3.40 17.36
N GLU A 239 -9.80 2.78 16.64
CA GLU A 239 -10.55 1.62 17.13
C GLU A 239 -9.73 0.31 17.10
N ALA A 240 -8.75 0.23 16.23
CA ALA A 240 -7.81 -0.91 16.13
C ALA A 240 -6.77 -0.89 17.24
#